data_cb27955870482cfd9e7b551afaa05791
#
_entry.id   cb27955870482cfd9e7b551afaa05791
#
_cell.length_a   1.000
_cell.length_b   1.000
_cell.length_c   1.000
_cell.angle_alpha   90.00
_cell.angle_beta   90.00
_cell.angle_gamma   90.00
#
_symmetry.space_group_name_H-M   'P 1'
#
loop_
_entity.id
_entity.type
_entity.pdbx_description
1 polymer ?
#
loop_
_entity_poly.entity_id
_entity_poly.type
_entity_poly.pdbx_seq_one_letter_code
_entity_poly.pdbx_strand_id
1 'polypeptide(L)'
;MKFYDAHIYYDDLRTDFNQLENLNKKYQCEFIISPQCTIQSEPEKSNLMYFLQPYLLSNKFLYYIAMVISKTFYKQNKLKFFWKIFTGFKNYHKITIPNNNDVLNIIEKYHFIKSWLWINPTEEDSLKEFESLYNHPKIVGIKLHNYWHNLGENEINIILENNKKNKPVYVILKYQNIKKILDLLRKFNNTKFIIGYGGFPHYGRIWDEINKLKNVYIDVASKHLNKKLINNIFKKFAKNKIIFSSDYPYNFQDKKKFSYQLFLKRINTNHLSNKERNDFFINNIKNIIHG
;
A
#
# COMPACT_ATOMS: atom_id res chain seq x y z
N MET A 1 14.29 -9.36 15.28
CA MET A 1 12.92 -8.99 15.74
C MET A 1 11.93 -9.60 14.78
N LYS A 2 10.97 -10.36 15.27
CA LYS A 2 9.86 -10.93 14.49
C LYS A 2 8.93 -9.83 14.01
N PHE A 3 8.44 -9.92 12.76
CA PHE A 3 7.42 -9.03 12.21
C PHE A 3 6.63 -9.73 11.09
N TYR A 4 5.47 -9.19 10.82
CA TYR A 4 4.62 -9.53 9.68
C TYR A 4 4.53 -8.29 8.78
N ASP A 5 5.18 -8.31 7.63
CA ASP A 5 5.16 -7.19 6.69
C ASP A 5 3.90 -7.27 5.82
N ALA A 6 2.98 -6.37 6.06
CA ALA A 6 1.66 -6.40 5.41
C ALA A 6 1.69 -5.95 3.94
N HIS A 7 2.78 -5.37 3.46
CA HIS A 7 2.84 -4.90 2.08
C HIS A 7 4.26 -4.82 1.53
N ILE A 8 4.58 -5.78 0.69
CA ILE A 8 5.76 -5.79 -0.17
C ILE A 8 5.33 -5.99 -1.63
N TYR A 9 6.23 -5.71 -2.57
CA TYR A 9 6.03 -5.98 -3.98
C TYR A 9 6.94 -7.10 -4.48
N TYR A 10 6.46 -7.85 -5.43
CA TYR A 10 7.31 -8.56 -6.35
C TYR A 10 7.88 -7.59 -7.38
N ASP A 11 9.16 -7.65 -7.60
CA ASP A 11 9.89 -6.97 -8.67
C ASP A 11 11.04 -7.89 -9.06
N ASP A 12 11.03 -8.37 -10.30
CA ASP A 12 11.97 -9.35 -10.83
C ASP A 12 13.44 -8.91 -10.74
N LEU A 13 13.69 -7.60 -10.76
CA LEU A 13 15.03 -7.00 -10.69
C LEU A 13 15.49 -6.67 -9.27
N ARG A 14 14.55 -6.50 -8.33
CA ARG A 14 14.85 -5.89 -7.01
C ARG A 14 14.47 -6.75 -5.82
N THR A 15 13.53 -7.69 -5.98
CA THR A 15 13.10 -8.54 -4.87
C THR A 15 14.13 -9.62 -4.61
N ASP A 16 14.83 -9.50 -3.49
CA ASP A 16 15.82 -10.46 -3.03
C ASP A 16 15.15 -11.50 -2.11
N PHE A 17 14.71 -12.61 -2.68
CA PHE A 17 14.08 -13.71 -1.93
C PHE A 17 15.01 -14.36 -0.92
N ASN A 18 16.33 -14.38 -1.16
CA ASN A 18 17.29 -14.87 -0.18
C ASN A 18 17.29 -14.01 1.08
N GLN A 19 17.15 -12.67 0.93
CA GLN A 19 17.00 -11.77 2.07
C GLN A 19 15.73 -12.08 2.86
N LEU A 20 14.58 -12.26 2.18
CA LEU A 20 13.30 -12.57 2.82
C LEU A 20 13.34 -13.92 3.54
N GLU A 21 13.93 -14.94 2.91
CA GLU A 21 14.11 -16.26 3.50
C GLU A 21 15.02 -16.23 4.73
N ASN A 22 16.11 -15.50 4.68
CA ASN A 22 17.01 -15.30 5.84
C ASN A 22 16.29 -14.59 7.00
N LEU A 23 15.45 -13.59 6.72
CA LEU A 23 14.62 -12.95 7.74
C LEU A 23 13.60 -13.91 8.33
N ASN A 24 12.97 -14.75 7.52
CA ASN A 24 12.08 -15.79 8.02
C ASN A 24 12.81 -16.81 8.88
N LYS A 25 13.92 -17.40 8.40
CA LYS A 25 14.72 -18.38 9.16
C LYS A 25 15.22 -17.83 10.50
N LYS A 26 15.72 -16.60 10.51
CA LYS A 26 16.34 -16.01 11.70
C LYS A 26 15.35 -15.42 12.69
N TYR A 27 14.25 -14.84 12.20
CA TYR A 27 13.32 -14.04 13.03
C TYR A 27 11.87 -14.45 12.90
N GLN A 28 11.56 -15.48 12.11
CA GLN A 28 10.18 -15.91 11.80
C GLN A 28 9.33 -14.78 11.21
N CYS A 29 9.91 -13.98 10.33
CA CYS A 29 9.18 -12.93 9.62
C CYS A 29 8.29 -13.53 8.53
N GLU A 30 7.11 -12.95 8.36
CA GLU A 30 6.13 -13.30 7.33
C GLU A 30 5.84 -12.08 6.44
N PHE A 31 5.39 -12.30 5.21
CA PHE A 31 5.23 -11.23 4.23
C PHE A 31 3.93 -11.39 3.43
N ILE A 32 3.29 -10.26 3.10
CA ILE A 32 2.20 -10.25 2.12
C ILE A 32 2.68 -9.48 0.89
N ILE A 33 2.82 -10.21 -0.20
CA ILE A 33 3.36 -9.70 -1.46
C ILE A 33 2.24 -9.24 -2.40
N SER A 34 2.53 -8.30 -3.26
CA SER A 34 1.70 -7.87 -4.38
C SER A 34 2.46 -8.04 -5.68
N PRO A 35 1.80 -8.24 -6.81
CA PRO A 35 2.45 -8.26 -8.12
C PRO A 35 3.22 -6.98 -8.42
N GLN A 36 4.11 -7.05 -9.38
CA GLN A 36 4.79 -5.89 -9.93
C GLN A 36 3.79 -4.93 -10.59
N CYS A 37 4.00 -3.63 -10.40
CA CYS A 37 3.12 -2.60 -10.99
C CYS A 37 3.77 -1.80 -12.12
N THR A 38 5.08 -1.90 -12.26
CA THR A 38 5.85 -1.22 -13.30
C THR A 38 7.04 -2.06 -13.73
N ILE A 39 7.31 -2.04 -15.04
CA ILE A 39 8.58 -2.51 -15.57
C ILE A 39 9.50 -1.29 -15.68
N GLN A 40 10.62 -1.32 -14.97
CA GLN A 40 11.63 -0.26 -15.02
C GLN A 40 12.93 -0.81 -15.54
N SER A 41 13.46 -0.17 -16.57
CA SER A 41 14.78 -0.51 -17.14
C SER A 41 15.96 0.06 -16.34
N GLU A 42 15.73 1.06 -15.49
CA GLU A 42 16.77 1.73 -14.71
C GLU A 42 16.37 2.01 -13.27
N PRO A 43 17.32 2.01 -12.32
CA PRO A 43 17.06 2.38 -10.93
C PRO A 43 16.59 3.84 -10.84
N GLU A 44 15.63 4.06 -9.98
CA GLU A 44 15.07 5.37 -9.71
C GLU A 44 16.17 6.32 -9.19
N LYS A 45 16.37 7.46 -9.87
CA LYS A 45 17.21 8.53 -9.34
C LYS A 45 16.47 9.21 -8.18
N SER A 46 17.18 9.52 -7.10
CA SER A 46 16.62 10.28 -5.99
C SER A 46 15.99 11.57 -6.52
N ASN A 47 14.71 11.76 -6.28
CA ASN A 47 14.00 12.95 -6.70
C ASN A 47 13.70 13.82 -5.47
N LEU A 48 14.21 15.03 -5.47
CA LEU A 48 13.95 16.04 -4.44
C LEU A 48 12.43 16.17 -4.13
N MET A 49 11.58 15.96 -5.14
CA MET A 49 10.13 16.02 -4.98
C MET A 49 9.58 14.96 -4.01
N TYR A 50 10.13 13.76 -3.93
CA TYR A 50 9.70 12.79 -2.93
C TYR A 50 9.98 13.23 -1.50
N PHE A 51 11.11 13.92 -1.31
CA PHE A 51 11.45 14.49 -0.01
C PHE A 51 10.54 15.68 0.34
N LEU A 52 10.23 16.52 -0.62
CA LEU A 52 9.39 17.70 -0.42
C LEU A 52 7.90 17.38 -0.36
N GLN A 53 7.44 16.33 -1.02
CA GLN A 53 6.02 15.97 -1.16
C GLN A 53 5.27 15.88 0.19
N PRO A 54 5.78 15.25 1.26
CA PRO A 54 5.10 15.22 2.55
C PRO A 54 4.87 16.62 3.15
N TYR A 55 5.81 17.55 2.92
CA TYR A 55 5.70 18.93 3.38
C TYR A 55 4.72 19.74 2.53
N LEU A 56 4.81 19.62 1.20
CA LEU A 56 3.92 20.31 0.26
C LEU A 56 2.45 19.87 0.47
N LEU A 57 2.19 18.57 0.60
CA LEU A 57 0.85 18.05 0.81
C LEU A 57 0.32 18.29 2.24
N SER A 58 1.17 18.58 3.19
CA SER A 58 0.75 19.02 4.54
C SER A 58 0.23 20.45 4.55
N ASN A 59 0.67 21.30 3.63
CA ASN A 59 0.17 22.66 3.46
C ASN A 59 -1.20 22.65 2.76
N LYS A 60 -2.21 23.34 3.33
CA LYS A 60 -3.59 23.34 2.83
C LYS A 60 -3.70 23.90 1.40
N PHE A 61 -3.00 24.97 1.11
CA PHE A 61 -3.03 25.63 -0.21
C PHE A 61 -2.33 24.80 -1.28
N LEU A 62 -1.13 24.31 -0.99
CA LEU A 62 -0.36 23.47 -1.92
C LEU A 62 -1.05 22.13 -2.18
N TYR A 63 -1.70 21.54 -1.17
CA TYR A 63 -2.55 20.37 -1.34
C TYR A 63 -3.70 20.64 -2.31
N TYR A 64 -4.39 21.80 -2.17
CA TYR A 64 -5.48 22.15 -3.07
C TYR A 64 -5.01 22.31 -4.53
N ILE A 65 -3.88 22.97 -4.73
CA ILE A 65 -3.23 23.08 -6.05
C ILE A 65 -2.91 21.68 -6.61
N ALA A 66 -2.31 20.79 -5.81
CA ALA A 66 -2.01 19.43 -6.22
C ALA A 66 -3.28 18.65 -6.61
N MET A 67 -4.39 18.84 -5.88
CA MET A 67 -5.69 18.25 -6.19
C MET A 67 -6.23 18.71 -7.56
N VAL A 68 -6.18 20.01 -7.84
CA VAL A 68 -6.65 20.57 -9.12
C VAL A 68 -5.81 20.07 -10.28
N ILE A 69 -4.49 20.17 -10.14
CA ILE A 69 -3.53 19.69 -11.15
C ILE A 69 -3.75 18.20 -11.43
N SER A 70 -3.85 17.37 -10.39
CA SER A 70 -4.05 15.92 -10.55
C SER A 70 -5.33 15.59 -11.29
N LYS A 71 -6.45 16.25 -10.98
CA LYS A 71 -7.72 16.06 -11.70
C LYS A 71 -7.59 16.34 -13.19
N THR A 72 -6.87 17.41 -13.55
CA THR A 72 -6.64 17.79 -14.96
C THR A 72 -5.80 16.73 -15.67
N PHE A 73 -4.73 16.24 -15.05
CA PHE A 73 -3.86 15.22 -15.64
C PHE A 73 -4.54 13.86 -15.75
N TYR A 74 -5.34 13.45 -14.76
CA TYR A 74 -6.15 12.23 -14.84
C TYR A 74 -7.15 12.29 -16.00
N LYS A 75 -7.83 13.44 -16.15
CA LYS A 75 -8.84 13.64 -17.20
C LYS A 75 -8.25 13.60 -18.62
N GLN A 76 -6.99 14.00 -18.80
CA GLN A 76 -6.33 14.10 -20.11
C GLN A 76 -5.48 12.87 -20.47
N ASN A 77 -5.51 11.79 -19.69
CA ASN A 77 -4.61 10.62 -19.86
C ASN A 77 -3.10 10.99 -19.89
N LYS A 78 -2.74 12.20 -19.43
CA LYS A 78 -1.36 12.70 -19.38
C LYS A 78 -0.62 12.29 -18.09
N LEU A 79 -1.05 11.22 -17.46
CA LEU A 79 -0.44 10.69 -16.23
C LEU A 79 1.06 10.42 -16.42
N LYS A 80 1.47 9.95 -17.61
CA LYS A 80 2.88 9.70 -17.96
C LYS A 80 3.77 10.96 -17.79
N PHE A 81 3.27 12.11 -18.21
CA PHE A 81 4.00 13.38 -18.11
C PHE A 81 4.14 13.85 -16.66
N PHE A 82 3.05 13.74 -15.89
CA PHE A 82 3.02 14.09 -14.47
C PHE A 82 3.98 13.19 -13.67
N TRP A 83 3.97 11.88 -13.92
CA TRP A 83 4.90 10.93 -13.32
C TRP A 83 6.35 11.26 -13.67
N LYS A 84 6.64 11.60 -14.93
CA LYS A 84 7.98 11.99 -15.37
C LYS A 84 8.51 13.21 -14.61
N ILE A 85 7.67 14.21 -14.36
CA ILE A 85 8.05 15.42 -13.61
C ILE A 85 8.20 15.12 -12.11
N PHE A 86 7.25 14.40 -11.51
CA PHE A 86 7.20 14.20 -10.06
C PHE A 86 8.06 13.04 -9.56
N THR A 87 8.30 12.02 -10.37
CA THR A 87 9.07 10.84 -9.96
C THR A 87 10.46 10.75 -10.56
N GLY A 88 10.76 11.57 -11.58
CA GLY A 88 12.03 11.50 -12.30
C GLY A 88 12.18 10.24 -13.16
N PHE A 89 11.12 9.42 -13.29
CA PHE A 89 11.13 8.25 -14.16
C PHE A 89 11.26 8.64 -15.62
N LYS A 90 12.37 8.29 -16.25
CA LYS A 90 12.58 8.53 -17.67
C LYS A 90 11.89 7.49 -18.56
N ASN A 91 11.97 6.22 -18.15
CA ASN A 91 11.39 5.10 -18.89
C ASN A 91 10.72 4.13 -17.91
N TYR A 92 9.40 4.14 -17.85
CA TYR A 92 8.62 3.12 -17.17
C TYR A 92 7.44 2.69 -18.04
N HIS A 93 7.13 1.43 -18.01
CA HIS A 93 5.90 0.89 -18.56
C HIS A 93 4.94 0.60 -17.40
N LYS A 94 3.75 1.22 -17.47
CA LYS A 94 2.68 0.93 -16.52
C LYS A 94 2.10 -0.43 -16.85
N ILE A 95 2.03 -1.32 -15.86
CA ILE A 95 1.29 -2.56 -15.98
C ILE A 95 -0.18 -2.22 -15.71
N THR A 96 -1.06 -2.40 -16.69
CA THR A 96 -2.50 -2.16 -16.56
C THR A 96 -3.19 -3.33 -15.88
N ILE A 97 -2.75 -4.54 -16.16
CA ILE A 97 -3.23 -5.78 -15.54
C ILE A 97 -2.11 -6.30 -14.65
N PRO A 98 -2.26 -6.26 -13.30
CA PRO A 98 -1.27 -6.83 -12.39
C PRO A 98 -1.14 -8.34 -12.64
N ASN A 99 0.09 -8.85 -12.80
CA ASN A 99 0.30 -10.27 -13.03
C ASN A 99 0.27 -11.07 -11.71
N ASN A 100 -0.94 -11.42 -11.28
CA ASN A 100 -1.12 -12.20 -10.06
C ASN A 100 -0.59 -13.65 -10.20
N ASN A 101 -0.51 -14.19 -11.41
CA ASN A 101 0.01 -15.53 -11.64
C ASN A 101 1.52 -15.65 -11.33
N ASP A 102 2.33 -14.61 -11.56
CA ASP A 102 3.75 -14.61 -11.16
C ASP A 102 3.88 -14.74 -9.63
N VAL A 103 2.97 -14.10 -8.90
CA VAL A 103 2.98 -14.14 -7.44
C VAL A 103 2.48 -15.49 -6.92
N LEU A 104 1.58 -16.18 -7.63
CA LEU A 104 1.14 -17.54 -7.25
C LEU A 104 2.33 -18.49 -7.15
N ASN A 105 3.20 -18.53 -8.16
CA ASN A 105 4.39 -19.37 -8.14
C ASN A 105 5.29 -19.09 -6.93
N ILE A 106 5.37 -17.84 -6.52
CA ILE A 106 6.15 -17.41 -5.36
C ILE A 106 5.51 -17.90 -4.06
N ILE A 107 4.22 -17.68 -3.86
CA ILE A 107 3.54 -18.09 -2.63
C ILE A 107 3.46 -19.62 -2.49
N GLU A 108 3.40 -20.34 -3.59
CA GLU A 108 3.50 -21.82 -3.55
C GLU A 108 4.89 -22.27 -3.07
N LYS A 109 5.95 -21.65 -3.56
CA LYS A 109 7.33 -21.97 -3.22
C LYS A 109 7.69 -21.59 -1.76
N TYR A 110 7.22 -20.42 -1.29
CA TYR A 110 7.62 -19.87 0.00
C TYR A 110 6.43 -19.86 0.98
N HIS A 111 6.43 -20.78 1.96
CA HIS A 111 5.33 -20.93 2.93
C HIS A 111 5.10 -19.71 3.85
N PHE A 112 6.11 -18.87 4.02
CA PHE A 112 6.08 -17.65 4.84
C PHE A 112 5.62 -16.41 4.05
N ILE A 113 5.25 -16.57 2.77
CA ILE A 113 4.72 -15.52 1.91
C ILE A 113 3.26 -15.83 1.58
N LYS A 114 2.39 -14.83 1.72
CA LYS A 114 1.01 -14.78 1.25
C LYS A 114 0.86 -13.65 0.24
N SER A 115 -0.30 -13.50 -0.40
CA SER A 115 -0.50 -12.46 -1.41
C SER A 115 -1.76 -11.63 -1.20
N TRP A 116 -1.66 -10.35 -1.56
CA TRP A 116 -2.79 -9.55 -1.98
C TRP A 116 -3.12 -9.85 -3.43
N LEU A 117 -4.40 -10.10 -3.73
CA LEU A 117 -4.90 -10.16 -5.10
C LEU A 117 -5.08 -8.73 -5.61
N TRP A 118 -4.15 -8.24 -6.41
CA TRP A 118 -4.25 -6.90 -6.96
C TRP A 118 -5.10 -6.89 -8.22
N ILE A 119 -6.18 -6.11 -8.19
CA ILE A 119 -7.18 -6.07 -9.26
C ILE A 119 -7.27 -4.67 -9.86
N ASN A 120 -7.31 -4.64 -11.20
CA ASN A 120 -7.75 -3.47 -11.96
C ASN A 120 -9.15 -3.74 -12.57
N PRO A 121 -10.22 -3.31 -11.92
CA PRO A 121 -11.58 -3.60 -12.38
C PRO A 121 -11.99 -2.89 -13.70
N THR A 122 -11.12 -2.08 -14.28
CA THR A 122 -11.34 -1.49 -15.62
C THR A 122 -10.90 -2.43 -16.74
N GLU A 123 -10.24 -3.55 -16.42
CA GLU A 123 -9.70 -4.52 -17.36
C GLU A 123 -10.42 -5.87 -17.16
N GLU A 124 -11.05 -6.38 -18.23
CA GLU A 124 -11.84 -7.62 -18.18
C GLU A 124 -11.00 -8.83 -17.74
N ASP A 125 -9.77 -8.93 -18.23
CA ASP A 125 -8.88 -10.05 -17.87
C ASP A 125 -8.48 -10.00 -16.40
N SER A 126 -8.36 -8.80 -15.80
CA SER A 126 -8.14 -8.67 -14.36
C SER A 126 -9.37 -9.11 -13.54
N LEU A 127 -10.59 -8.93 -14.06
CA LEU A 127 -11.79 -9.46 -13.43
C LEU A 127 -11.87 -10.99 -13.53
N LYS A 128 -11.48 -11.59 -14.65
CA LYS A 128 -11.36 -13.06 -14.79
C LYS A 128 -10.33 -13.63 -13.80
N GLU A 129 -9.18 -12.95 -13.64
CA GLU A 129 -8.22 -13.33 -12.60
C GLU A 129 -8.82 -13.24 -11.19
N PHE A 130 -9.60 -12.20 -10.89
CA PHE A 130 -10.28 -12.09 -9.61
C PHE A 130 -11.17 -13.31 -9.35
N GLU A 131 -12.01 -13.70 -10.28
CA GLU A 131 -12.91 -14.85 -10.14
C GLU A 131 -12.16 -16.16 -9.90
N SER A 132 -11.07 -16.39 -10.65
CA SER A 132 -10.29 -17.63 -10.58
C SER A 132 -9.44 -17.73 -9.32
N LEU A 133 -8.84 -16.62 -8.86
CA LEU A 133 -7.85 -16.62 -7.79
C LEU A 133 -8.41 -16.22 -6.42
N TYR A 134 -9.58 -15.59 -6.36
CA TYR A 134 -10.15 -15.07 -5.12
C TYR A 134 -10.23 -16.11 -3.99
N ASN A 135 -10.50 -17.38 -4.33
CA ASN A 135 -10.63 -18.46 -3.37
C ASN A 135 -9.31 -19.13 -2.97
N HIS A 136 -8.19 -18.76 -3.59
CA HIS A 136 -6.91 -19.37 -3.28
C HIS A 136 -6.53 -19.17 -1.80
N PRO A 137 -6.08 -20.21 -1.06
CA PRO A 137 -5.90 -20.16 0.41
C PRO A 137 -4.81 -19.17 0.85
N LYS A 138 -3.79 -18.93 0.02
CA LYS A 138 -2.71 -17.98 0.32
C LYS A 138 -2.99 -16.55 -0.17
N ILE A 139 -4.15 -16.32 -0.82
CA ILE A 139 -4.63 -14.97 -1.14
C ILE A 139 -5.45 -14.47 0.04
N VAL A 140 -4.85 -13.58 0.82
CA VAL A 140 -5.38 -13.13 2.11
C VAL A 140 -6.33 -11.93 2.00
N GLY A 141 -6.34 -11.24 0.86
CA GLY A 141 -7.18 -10.07 0.65
C GLY A 141 -7.05 -9.51 -0.77
N ILE A 142 -7.73 -8.41 -0.99
CA ILE A 142 -7.79 -7.71 -2.28
C ILE A 142 -6.94 -6.44 -2.18
N LYS A 143 -6.25 -6.08 -3.26
CA LYS A 143 -5.55 -4.79 -3.38
C LYS A 143 -6.15 -3.94 -4.48
N LEU A 144 -6.52 -2.72 -4.15
CA LEU A 144 -7.00 -1.69 -5.07
C LEU A 144 -6.03 -0.50 -5.06
N HIS A 145 -5.40 -0.23 -6.18
CA HIS A 145 -4.46 0.88 -6.29
C HIS A 145 -5.10 2.04 -7.07
N ASN A 146 -5.98 2.80 -6.41
CA ASN A 146 -6.76 3.86 -7.05
C ASN A 146 -5.88 4.94 -7.70
N TYR A 147 -4.75 5.24 -7.09
CA TYR A 147 -3.80 6.21 -7.65
C TYR A 147 -3.21 5.73 -8.98
N TRP A 148 -2.92 4.43 -9.09
CA TRP A 148 -2.29 3.84 -10.27
C TRP A 148 -3.27 3.58 -11.41
N HIS A 149 -4.42 2.98 -11.10
CA HIS A 149 -5.44 2.61 -12.10
C HIS A 149 -6.52 3.68 -12.29
N ASN A 150 -6.49 4.77 -11.52
CA ASN A 150 -7.49 5.85 -11.57
C ASN A 150 -8.93 5.37 -11.35
N LEU A 151 -9.14 4.42 -10.45
CA LEU A 151 -10.45 3.81 -10.21
C LEU A 151 -11.48 4.84 -9.76
N GLY A 152 -12.68 4.74 -10.31
CA GLY A 152 -13.86 5.45 -9.89
C GLY A 152 -14.61 4.69 -8.78
N GLU A 153 -15.76 5.23 -8.40
CA GLU A 153 -16.62 4.64 -7.37
C GLU A 153 -17.28 3.35 -7.86
N ASN A 154 -17.72 3.33 -9.12
CA ASN A 154 -18.39 2.17 -9.72
C ASN A 154 -17.45 0.97 -9.81
N GLU A 155 -16.22 1.17 -10.28
CA GLU A 155 -15.21 0.12 -10.42
C GLU A 155 -14.84 -0.49 -9.06
N ILE A 156 -14.75 0.34 -8.02
CA ILE A 156 -14.50 -0.12 -6.67
C ILE A 156 -15.71 -0.90 -6.13
N ASN A 157 -16.93 -0.40 -6.35
CA ASN A 157 -18.15 -1.08 -5.92
C ASN A 157 -18.27 -2.48 -6.52
N ILE A 158 -17.96 -2.67 -7.80
CA ILE A 158 -17.98 -3.99 -8.46
C ILE A 158 -17.15 -5.01 -7.66
N ILE A 159 -15.93 -4.64 -7.27
CA ILE A 159 -15.06 -5.54 -6.51
C ILE A 159 -15.60 -5.77 -5.09
N LEU A 160 -16.04 -4.72 -4.40
CA LEU A 160 -16.50 -4.84 -3.03
C LEU A 160 -17.82 -5.62 -2.91
N GLU A 161 -18.74 -5.48 -3.87
CA GLU A 161 -19.98 -6.24 -3.93
C GLU A 161 -19.73 -7.72 -4.25
N ASN A 162 -18.65 -8.04 -4.98
CA ASN A 162 -18.22 -9.41 -5.25
C ASN A 162 -17.28 -10.00 -4.18
N ASN A 163 -16.93 -9.24 -3.15
CA ASN A 163 -16.12 -9.72 -2.03
C ASN A 163 -16.94 -10.57 -1.03
N LYS A 164 -17.50 -11.69 -1.51
CA LYS A 164 -18.45 -12.53 -0.76
C LYS A 164 -17.91 -13.12 0.56
N LYS A 165 -16.60 -13.29 0.68
CA LYS A 165 -15.94 -13.79 1.89
C LYS A 165 -15.48 -12.66 2.82
N ASN A 166 -15.84 -11.41 2.56
CA ASN A 166 -15.39 -10.24 3.30
C ASN A 166 -13.87 -10.19 3.50
N LYS A 167 -13.10 -10.65 2.50
CA LYS A 167 -11.64 -10.54 2.55
C LYS A 167 -11.22 -9.08 2.77
N PRO A 168 -10.17 -8.81 3.55
CA PRO A 168 -9.71 -7.44 3.75
C PRO A 168 -9.26 -6.80 2.44
N VAL A 169 -9.39 -5.47 2.36
CA VAL A 169 -9.04 -4.68 1.18
C VAL A 169 -7.93 -3.71 1.52
N TYR A 170 -6.79 -3.87 0.88
CA TYR A 170 -5.69 -2.91 0.93
C TYR A 170 -5.89 -1.87 -0.18
N VAL A 171 -6.09 -0.62 0.19
CA VAL A 171 -6.41 0.45 -0.77
C VAL A 171 -5.41 1.59 -0.72
N ILE A 172 -4.84 1.94 -1.88
CA ILE A 172 -4.04 3.14 -2.06
C ILE A 172 -4.92 4.20 -2.71
N LEU A 173 -5.07 5.32 -2.01
CA LEU A 173 -5.97 6.39 -2.42
C LEU A 173 -5.40 7.19 -3.60
N LYS A 174 -6.26 7.92 -4.31
CA LYS A 174 -5.88 8.92 -5.32
C LYS A 174 -6.32 10.31 -4.87
N TYR A 175 -5.91 11.34 -5.59
CA TYR A 175 -6.42 12.69 -5.41
C TYR A 175 -7.92 12.75 -5.78
N GLN A 176 -8.79 12.61 -4.78
CA GLN A 176 -10.24 12.61 -4.95
C GLN A 176 -10.94 13.26 -3.75
N ASN A 177 -12.25 13.45 -3.86
CA ASN A 177 -13.04 13.99 -2.76
C ASN A 177 -13.03 13.04 -1.55
N ILE A 178 -12.54 13.54 -0.40
CA ILE A 178 -12.45 12.77 0.85
C ILE A 178 -13.83 12.25 1.28
N LYS A 179 -14.90 13.02 1.09
CA LYS A 179 -16.26 12.59 1.42
C LYS A 179 -16.63 11.30 0.69
N LYS A 180 -16.34 11.20 -0.61
CA LYS A 180 -16.60 9.98 -1.40
C LYS A 180 -15.85 8.77 -0.87
N ILE A 181 -14.60 8.95 -0.44
CA ILE A 181 -13.81 7.88 0.20
C ILE A 181 -14.50 7.41 1.46
N LEU A 182 -14.90 8.35 2.33
CA LEU A 182 -15.52 8.03 3.61
C LEU A 182 -16.89 7.36 3.44
N ASP A 183 -17.68 7.80 2.47
CA ASP A 183 -18.98 7.21 2.17
C ASP A 183 -18.83 5.76 1.70
N LEU A 184 -17.81 5.47 0.85
CA LEU A 184 -17.48 4.11 0.44
C LEU A 184 -17.10 3.22 1.62
N LEU A 185 -16.20 3.70 2.49
CA LEU A 185 -15.73 2.95 3.68
C LEU A 185 -16.88 2.67 4.66
N ARG A 186 -17.85 3.57 4.77
CA ARG A 186 -19.06 3.40 5.60
C ARG A 186 -20.05 2.44 4.97
N LYS A 187 -20.26 2.52 3.65
CA LYS A 187 -21.15 1.61 2.89
C LYS A 187 -20.74 0.13 3.10
N PHE A 188 -19.44 -0.15 3.06
CA PHE A 188 -18.89 -1.51 3.21
C PHE A 188 -18.31 -1.75 4.61
N ASN A 189 -19.09 -1.49 5.65
CA ASN A 189 -18.66 -1.52 7.05
C ASN A 189 -18.26 -2.92 7.56
N ASN A 190 -18.68 -3.99 6.90
CA ASN A 190 -18.28 -5.38 7.18
C ASN A 190 -16.94 -5.75 6.55
N THR A 191 -16.44 -4.97 5.59
CA THR A 191 -15.14 -5.17 4.97
C THR A 191 -14.06 -4.43 5.76
N LYS A 192 -12.98 -5.12 6.11
CA LYS A 192 -11.81 -4.49 6.75
C LYS A 192 -10.96 -3.81 5.68
N PHE A 193 -10.71 -2.51 5.84
CA PHE A 193 -9.89 -1.72 4.92
C PHE A 193 -8.54 -1.36 5.55
N ILE A 194 -7.46 -1.55 4.82
CA ILE A 194 -6.15 -1.00 5.15
C ILE A 194 -5.87 0.16 4.19
N ILE A 195 -5.83 1.37 4.73
CA ILE A 195 -5.47 2.57 3.96
C ILE A 195 -3.95 2.63 3.86
N GLY A 196 -3.45 2.39 2.65
CA GLY A 196 -2.02 2.35 2.39
C GLY A 196 -1.35 3.73 2.41
N TYR A 197 -0.04 3.71 2.61
CA TYR A 197 0.84 4.89 2.56
C TYR A 197 0.45 6.01 3.52
N GLY A 198 -0.03 5.63 4.72
CA GLY A 198 -0.46 6.60 5.71
C GLY A 198 -1.62 7.50 5.26
N GLY A 199 -2.41 7.04 4.28
CA GLY A 199 -3.49 7.81 3.68
C GLY A 199 -3.02 8.82 2.62
N PHE A 200 -1.82 8.63 2.04
CA PHE A 200 -1.39 9.41 0.86
C PHE A 200 -2.48 9.41 -0.22
N PRO A 201 -2.76 10.53 -0.87
CA PRO A 201 -2.16 11.86 -0.73
C PRO A 201 -2.85 12.77 0.29
N HIS A 202 -3.81 12.27 1.04
CA HIS A 202 -4.66 13.07 1.93
C HIS A 202 -4.06 13.24 3.33
N TYR A 203 -3.25 12.28 3.81
CA TYR A 203 -2.62 12.30 5.13
C TYR A 203 -3.58 12.69 6.27
N GLY A 204 -3.15 13.62 7.13
CA GLY A 204 -3.90 14.06 8.30
C GLY A 204 -5.31 14.59 8.05
N ARG A 205 -5.67 14.94 6.81
CA ARG A 205 -7.01 15.43 6.45
C ARG A 205 -8.09 14.35 6.53
N ILE A 206 -7.69 13.09 6.36
CA ILE A 206 -8.62 11.96 6.42
C ILE A 206 -8.53 11.20 7.76
N TRP A 207 -7.46 11.38 8.53
CA TRP A 207 -7.16 10.55 9.69
C TRP A 207 -8.23 10.58 10.77
N ASP A 208 -8.78 11.77 11.09
CA ASP A 208 -9.80 11.89 12.14
C ASP A 208 -11.04 11.09 11.80
N GLU A 209 -11.45 11.10 10.54
CA GLU A 209 -12.65 10.40 10.10
C GLU A 209 -12.42 8.90 9.99
N ILE A 210 -11.34 8.45 9.38
CA ILE A 210 -11.07 7.01 9.25
C ILE A 210 -10.77 6.36 10.60
N ASN A 211 -10.20 7.10 11.57
CA ASN A 211 -9.96 6.57 12.90
C ASN A 211 -11.25 6.25 13.68
N LYS A 212 -12.35 6.94 13.36
CA LYS A 212 -13.68 6.66 13.95
C LYS A 212 -14.32 5.37 13.37
N LEU A 213 -13.91 4.95 12.18
CA LEU A 213 -14.48 3.77 11.52
C LEU A 213 -13.86 2.49 12.07
N LYS A 214 -14.68 1.57 12.62
CA LYS A 214 -14.19 0.35 13.28
C LYS A 214 -13.44 -0.59 12.33
N ASN A 215 -13.86 -0.62 11.07
CA ASN A 215 -13.35 -1.48 10.00
C ASN A 215 -12.16 -0.92 9.24
N VAL A 216 -11.62 0.25 9.62
CA VAL A 216 -10.54 0.92 8.88
C VAL A 216 -9.25 0.96 9.69
N TYR A 217 -8.18 0.56 9.05
CA TYR A 217 -6.80 0.49 9.54
C TYR A 217 -5.91 1.36 8.67
N ILE A 218 -4.71 1.70 9.15
CA ILE A 218 -3.74 2.50 8.42
C ILE A 218 -2.36 1.86 8.50
N ASP A 219 -1.59 1.90 7.42
CA ASP A 219 -0.22 1.45 7.45
C ASP A 219 0.80 2.59 7.53
N VAL A 220 2.06 2.22 7.72
CA VAL A 220 3.19 3.16 7.74
C VAL A 220 4.17 2.91 6.59
N ALA A 221 3.74 2.17 5.57
CA ALA A 221 4.54 1.92 4.38
C ALA A 221 4.84 3.20 3.60
N SER A 222 5.88 3.14 2.80
CA SER A 222 6.14 4.10 1.73
C SER A 222 7.18 5.18 2.00
N LYS A 223 7.94 5.46 0.93
CA LYS A 223 8.83 6.62 0.79
C LYS A 223 8.12 7.97 0.93
N HIS A 224 6.79 7.99 0.78
CA HIS A 224 5.96 9.19 0.94
C HIS A 224 5.72 9.60 2.40
N LEU A 225 6.14 8.76 3.36
CA LEU A 225 6.02 9.07 4.79
C LEU A 225 7.37 9.47 5.37
N ASN A 226 7.49 10.69 5.85
CA ASN A 226 8.63 11.10 6.66
C ASN A 226 8.41 10.72 8.15
N LYS A 227 9.48 10.81 8.96
CA LYS A 227 9.44 10.48 10.39
C LYS A 227 8.36 11.26 11.16
N LYS A 228 8.09 12.52 10.78
CA LYS A 228 7.06 13.35 11.42
C LYS A 228 5.65 12.80 11.16
N LEU A 229 5.35 12.42 9.92
CA LEU A 229 4.05 11.82 9.56
C LEU A 229 3.85 10.47 10.26
N ILE A 230 4.87 9.61 10.29
CA ILE A 230 4.82 8.33 11.01
C ILE A 230 4.54 8.56 12.50
N ASN A 231 5.25 9.47 13.15
CA ASN A 231 5.01 9.81 14.56
C ASN A 231 3.59 10.36 14.79
N ASN A 232 3.07 11.14 13.86
CA ASN A 232 1.70 11.67 13.95
C ASN A 232 0.65 10.56 13.82
N ILE A 233 0.88 9.55 12.97
CA ILE A 233 0.02 8.36 12.89
C ILE A 233 -0.01 7.66 14.25
N PHE A 234 1.16 7.39 14.86
CA PHE A 234 1.21 6.76 16.18
C PHE A 234 0.55 7.57 17.30
N LYS A 235 0.55 8.90 17.20
CA LYS A 235 -0.15 9.76 18.18
C LYS A 235 -1.66 9.77 17.96
N LYS A 236 -2.12 9.71 16.72
CA LYS A 236 -3.52 9.94 16.36
C LYS A 236 -4.37 8.69 16.34
N PHE A 237 -3.80 7.56 15.90
CA PHE A 237 -4.53 6.31 15.79
C PHE A 237 -4.40 5.44 17.05
N ALA A 238 -5.48 4.71 17.36
CA ALA A 238 -5.41 3.60 18.30
C ALA A 238 -4.40 2.56 17.81
N LYS A 239 -3.57 2.02 18.72
CA LYS A 239 -2.42 1.18 18.34
C LYS A 239 -2.83 -0.11 17.63
N ASN A 240 -4.03 -0.63 17.91
CA ASN A 240 -4.61 -1.79 17.23
C ASN A 240 -5.10 -1.50 15.79
N LYS A 241 -4.99 -0.26 15.33
CA LYS A 241 -5.34 0.15 13.95
C LYS A 241 -4.16 0.45 13.06
N ILE A 242 -2.94 0.42 13.59
CA ILE A 242 -1.73 0.74 12.84
C ILE A 242 -1.06 -0.55 12.41
N ILE A 243 -0.74 -0.67 11.11
CA ILE A 243 -0.17 -1.87 10.50
C ILE A 243 1.27 -1.62 10.08
N PHE A 244 2.14 -2.57 10.37
CA PHE A 244 3.50 -2.57 9.85
C PHE A 244 3.52 -2.98 8.37
N SER A 245 4.14 -2.16 7.54
CA SER A 245 4.38 -2.42 6.14
C SER A 245 5.65 -1.71 5.70
N SER A 246 6.42 -2.31 4.81
CA SER A 246 7.69 -1.73 4.36
C SER A 246 7.66 -1.08 2.99
N ASP A 247 6.75 -1.46 2.13
CA ASP A 247 6.76 -1.09 0.70
C ASP A 247 8.04 -1.60 -0.03
N TYR A 248 8.63 -2.69 0.49
CA TYR A 248 9.79 -3.34 -0.13
C TYR A 248 9.46 -3.76 -1.57
N PRO A 249 10.34 -3.57 -2.55
CA PRO A 249 11.68 -2.99 -2.49
C PRO A 249 11.73 -1.48 -2.76
N TYR A 250 10.58 -0.78 -2.86
CA TYR A 250 10.46 0.60 -3.38
C TYR A 250 10.66 1.72 -2.33
N ASN A 251 10.78 1.39 -1.05
CA ASN A 251 10.77 2.40 0.02
C ASN A 251 12.05 3.25 0.13
N PHE A 252 13.17 2.86 -0.48
CA PHE A 252 14.41 3.64 -0.46
C PHE A 252 14.63 4.38 -1.77
N GLN A 253 14.89 5.69 -1.67
CA GLN A 253 15.10 6.59 -2.80
C GLN A 253 16.53 6.57 -3.35
N ASP A 254 17.47 5.97 -2.64
CA ASP A 254 18.88 5.92 -3.03
C ASP A 254 19.20 4.58 -3.71
N LYS A 255 20.28 4.60 -4.52
CA LYS A 255 20.92 3.43 -5.14
C LYS A 255 21.31 2.31 -4.14
N LYS A 256 21.07 2.53 -2.85
CA LYS A 256 21.32 1.55 -1.79
C LYS A 256 20.24 0.49 -1.81
N LYS A 257 20.66 -0.76 -1.74
CA LYS A 257 19.76 -1.90 -1.53
C LYS A 257 18.85 -1.61 -0.33
N PHE A 258 17.57 -1.96 -0.43
CA PHE A 258 16.65 -1.87 0.70
C PHE A 258 17.20 -2.63 1.92
N SER A 259 17.08 -2.01 3.07
CA SER A 259 17.48 -2.63 4.34
C SER A 259 16.36 -2.52 5.37
N TYR A 260 15.80 -3.65 5.78
CA TYR A 260 14.83 -3.70 6.88
C TYR A 260 15.37 -3.07 8.15
N GLN A 261 16.66 -3.24 8.44
CA GLN A 261 17.28 -2.65 9.64
C GLN A 261 17.21 -1.10 9.61
N LEU A 262 17.52 -0.48 8.48
CA LEU A 262 17.43 0.97 8.33
C LEU A 262 15.96 1.45 8.35
N PHE A 263 15.06 0.70 7.74
CA PHE A 263 13.64 1.01 7.76
C PHE A 263 13.05 0.96 9.18
N LEU A 264 13.36 -0.08 9.95
CA LEU A 264 12.92 -0.21 11.34
C LEU A 264 13.46 0.91 12.25
N LYS A 265 14.71 1.35 12.04
CA LYS A 265 15.25 2.54 12.74
C LYS A 265 14.46 3.82 12.42
N ARG A 266 13.97 3.97 11.18
CA ARG A 266 13.18 5.13 10.76
C ARG A 266 11.82 5.19 11.46
N ILE A 267 11.17 4.05 11.66
CA ILE A 267 9.83 3.98 12.29
C ILE A 267 9.87 4.40 13.76
N ASN A 268 10.97 4.16 14.48
CA ASN A 268 11.16 4.53 15.87
C ASN A 268 9.99 4.13 16.80
N THR A 269 9.92 2.86 17.13
CA THR A 269 8.88 2.30 18.00
C THR A 269 9.24 2.30 19.49
N ASN A 270 10.29 3.02 19.91
CA ASN A 270 10.77 3.01 21.29
C ASN A 270 9.75 3.56 22.32
N HIS A 271 8.81 4.37 21.84
CA HIS A 271 7.74 4.93 22.67
C HIS A 271 6.56 3.97 22.88
N LEU A 272 6.57 2.81 22.21
CA LEU A 272 5.53 1.80 22.34
C LEU A 272 5.88 0.81 23.45
N SER A 273 4.90 0.40 24.22
CA SER A 273 5.01 -0.75 25.13
C SER A 273 5.29 -2.04 24.35
N ASN A 274 5.76 -3.08 25.05
CA ASN A 274 6.02 -4.37 24.40
C ASN A 274 4.77 -4.96 23.74
N LYS A 275 3.59 -4.81 24.38
CA LYS A 275 2.31 -5.24 23.81
C LYS A 275 1.99 -4.45 22.53
N GLU A 276 2.02 -3.13 22.56
CA GLU A 276 1.71 -2.27 21.41
C GLU A 276 2.69 -2.52 20.26
N ARG A 277 3.95 -2.80 20.57
CA ARG A 277 4.96 -3.16 19.57
C ARG A 277 4.63 -4.49 18.90
N ASN A 278 4.23 -5.50 19.68
CA ASN A 278 3.82 -6.79 19.14
C ASN A 278 2.52 -6.68 18.33
N ASP A 279 1.56 -5.87 18.78
CA ASP A 279 0.34 -5.59 18.04
C ASP A 279 0.65 -4.92 16.69
N PHE A 280 1.48 -3.88 16.68
CA PHE A 280 1.90 -3.18 15.46
C PHE A 280 2.62 -4.08 14.46
N PHE A 281 3.59 -4.86 14.94
CA PHE A 281 4.43 -5.68 14.05
C PHE A 281 3.79 -6.99 13.61
N ILE A 282 2.81 -7.53 14.37
CA ILE A 282 2.32 -8.90 14.14
C ILE A 282 0.80 -8.99 14.25
N ASN A 283 0.22 -8.67 15.43
CA ASN A 283 -1.13 -9.09 15.74
C ASN A 283 -2.17 -8.34 14.91
N ASN A 284 -1.98 -7.03 14.68
CA ASN A 284 -2.97 -6.22 13.97
C ASN A 284 -3.23 -6.78 12.56
N ILE A 285 -2.18 -7.08 11.80
CA ILE A 285 -2.37 -7.66 10.45
C ILE A 285 -2.94 -9.08 10.52
N LYS A 286 -2.50 -9.92 11.48
CA LYS A 286 -3.06 -11.26 11.65
C LYS A 286 -4.55 -11.22 11.96
N ASN A 287 -4.99 -10.33 12.84
CA ASN A 287 -6.41 -10.15 13.16
C ASN A 287 -7.23 -9.63 11.98
N ILE A 288 -6.60 -8.95 11.02
CA ILE A 288 -7.27 -8.49 9.80
C ILE A 288 -7.49 -9.65 8.83
N ILE A 289 -6.47 -10.47 8.59
CA ILE A 289 -6.49 -11.50 7.55
C ILE A 289 -7.08 -12.85 8.01
N HIS A 290 -7.23 -13.09 9.32
CA HIS A 290 -7.74 -14.36 9.87
C HIS A 290 -8.99 -14.19 10.74
N GLY A 291 -9.38 -12.97 11.12
CA GLY A 291 -10.60 -12.65 11.84
C GLY A 291 -11.67 -12.14 10.90
#